data_fe7c8df7e5d00b74a5c0cb62b1b0ea94
#
_entry.id   fe7c8df7e5d00b74a5c0cb62b1b0ea94
#
_cell.length_a   1.000
_cell.length_b   1.000
_cell.length_c   1.000
_cell.angle_alpha   90.00
_cell.angle_beta   90.00
_cell.angle_gamma   90.00
#
_symmetry.space_group_name_H-M   'P 1'
#
loop_
_entity.id
_entity.type
_entity.pdbx_description
1 polymer ?
#
loop_
_entity_poly.entity_id
_entity_poly.type
_entity_poly.pdbx_seq_one_letter_code
_entity_poly.pdbx_strand_id
1 'polypeptide(L)'
;MKILFFADKLPPEIGGMEVHAHYFIQHFCITDELIIISNNNGQDVLVNNKYKVIQPISIIDFISTFSEEKCVVFFNSGFWIEFFVQIKQLLKKAIFIYRTGGNEILKAPLTQNIPLHSERQKYWVDAINFSIDYLISNSNFTQERLACLGIKKNIIKIISGGISLFEIEKALEEKIQTRQKIGIPQSQKVIVCCCRFVPYKRIDFLLNSFQYISKFHKIIMVGEGALLVQAKTIAKEKGLNIEFLGRLSNKQTLKIIAIGNVYCQASTDLLVSVQGGTYIHTEGMGRSLLEAMCLGVKIVVSECGAVSEIIDNENGALVPLKENEKIFAKQIEKTLLLPPIAEQKRKAYCEQYSFERIFQQYRIFWQ
;
A
#
# COMPACT_ATOMS: atom_id res chain seq x y z
N MET A 1 -10.81 -16.32 -19.27
CA MET A 1 -11.94 -15.49 -18.78
C MET A 1 -11.79 -14.08 -19.32
N LYS A 2 -12.88 -13.36 -19.63
CA LYS A 2 -12.81 -11.92 -19.94
C LYS A 2 -12.82 -11.12 -18.65
N ILE A 3 -11.88 -10.17 -18.50
CA ILE A 3 -11.74 -9.33 -17.32
C ILE A 3 -11.80 -7.86 -17.76
N LEU A 4 -12.76 -7.12 -17.24
CA LEU A 4 -12.85 -5.66 -17.35
C LEU A 4 -12.18 -5.07 -16.11
N PHE A 5 -10.95 -4.56 -16.25
CA PHE A 5 -10.13 -4.06 -15.15
C PHE A 5 -10.16 -2.54 -15.10
N PHE A 6 -10.74 -2.00 -14.04
CA PHE A 6 -10.88 -0.57 -13.81
C PHE A 6 -9.78 -0.07 -12.88
N ALA A 7 -8.92 0.82 -13.37
CA ALA A 7 -7.88 1.48 -12.60
C ALA A 7 -8.04 3.01 -12.69
N ASP A 8 -7.88 3.71 -11.56
CA ASP A 8 -7.83 5.19 -11.56
C ASP A 8 -6.56 5.65 -12.27
N LYS A 9 -5.42 5.13 -11.83
CA LYS A 9 -4.10 5.44 -12.37
C LYS A 9 -3.32 4.19 -12.69
N LEU A 10 -2.49 4.28 -13.70
CA LEU A 10 -1.56 3.24 -14.15
C LEU A 10 -0.11 3.76 -14.07
N PRO A 11 0.91 2.89 -14.11
CA PRO A 11 2.29 3.34 -14.30
C PRO A 11 2.42 4.29 -15.51
N PRO A 12 3.29 5.32 -15.44
CA PRO A 12 4.41 5.52 -14.51
C PRO A 12 4.05 6.15 -13.15
N GLU A 13 2.78 6.39 -12.84
CA GLU A 13 2.39 6.85 -11.52
C GLU A 13 2.85 5.89 -10.43
N ILE A 14 3.22 6.42 -9.25
CA ILE A 14 3.82 5.65 -8.16
C ILE A 14 2.92 5.67 -6.94
N GLY A 15 2.47 4.49 -6.53
CA GLY A 15 1.67 4.26 -5.33
C GLY A 15 1.36 2.79 -5.17
N GLY A 16 0.74 2.42 -4.04
CA GLY A 16 0.42 1.02 -3.75
C GLY A 16 -0.61 0.43 -4.71
N MET A 17 -1.57 1.23 -5.16
CA MET A 17 -2.62 0.83 -6.09
C MET A 17 -2.08 0.66 -7.51
N GLU A 18 -1.21 1.56 -7.95
CA GLU A 18 -0.57 1.56 -9.27
C GLU A 18 0.37 0.36 -9.42
N VAL A 19 1.13 0.04 -8.38
CA VAL A 19 1.98 -1.16 -8.38
C VAL A 19 1.13 -2.43 -8.42
N HIS A 20 0.03 -2.49 -7.68
CA HIS A 20 -0.89 -3.63 -7.78
C HIS A 20 -1.47 -3.74 -9.20
N ALA A 21 -1.91 -2.63 -9.79
CA ALA A 21 -2.41 -2.62 -11.17
C ALA A 21 -1.37 -3.14 -12.16
N HIS A 22 -0.11 -2.71 -12.02
CA HIS A 22 0.99 -3.16 -12.88
C HIS A 22 1.13 -4.69 -12.86
N TYR A 23 1.26 -5.29 -11.68
CA TYR A 23 1.45 -6.74 -11.58
C TYR A 23 0.17 -7.52 -11.91
N PHE A 24 -1.01 -6.98 -11.62
CA PHE A 24 -2.29 -7.55 -12.04
C PHE A 24 -2.36 -7.67 -13.57
N ILE A 25 -2.04 -6.58 -14.27
CA ILE A 25 -2.02 -6.55 -15.73
C ILE A 25 -1.01 -7.56 -16.27
N GLN A 26 0.22 -7.57 -15.78
CA GLN A 26 1.25 -8.51 -16.21
C GLN A 26 0.85 -9.97 -16.03
N HIS A 27 0.16 -10.30 -14.94
CA HIS A 27 -0.27 -11.67 -14.66
C HIS A 27 -1.45 -12.09 -15.54
N PHE A 28 -2.52 -11.29 -15.56
CA PHE A 28 -3.77 -11.70 -16.20
C PHE A 28 -3.78 -11.49 -17.72
N CYS A 29 -2.96 -10.61 -18.30
CA CYS A 29 -2.86 -10.46 -19.74
C CYS A 29 -2.30 -11.71 -20.45
N ILE A 30 -1.64 -12.62 -19.72
CA ILE A 30 -1.08 -13.86 -20.27
C ILE A 30 -2.15 -14.96 -20.33
N THR A 31 -3.03 -15.00 -19.34
CA THR A 31 -3.96 -16.13 -19.09
C THR A 31 -5.40 -15.81 -19.41
N ASP A 32 -5.74 -14.55 -19.59
CA ASP A 32 -7.12 -14.08 -19.73
C ASP A 32 -7.22 -12.98 -20.81
N GLU A 33 -8.43 -12.74 -21.31
CA GLU A 33 -8.73 -11.58 -22.16
C GLU A 33 -8.92 -10.37 -21.24
N LEU A 34 -7.93 -9.49 -21.20
CA LEU A 34 -7.90 -8.34 -20.30
C LEU A 34 -8.21 -7.04 -21.04
N ILE A 35 -9.25 -6.35 -20.61
CA ILE A 35 -9.62 -5.01 -21.07
C ILE A 35 -9.41 -4.03 -19.92
N ILE A 36 -8.54 -3.03 -20.11
CA ILE A 36 -8.19 -2.06 -19.09
C ILE A 36 -8.96 -0.77 -19.36
N ILE A 37 -9.63 -0.29 -18.31
CA ILE A 37 -10.37 0.98 -18.31
C ILE A 37 -9.69 1.88 -17.30
N SER A 38 -9.13 3.01 -17.77
CA SER A 38 -8.36 3.91 -16.93
C SER A 38 -8.71 5.37 -17.20
N ASN A 39 -8.56 6.20 -16.17
CA ASN A 39 -8.70 7.65 -16.24
C ASN A 39 -7.39 8.37 -16.64
N ASN A 40 -6.32 7.66 -16.96
CA ASN A 40 -5.06 8.28 -17.40
C ASN A 40 -5.22 9.02 -18.72
N ASN A 41 -4.95 10.32 -18.72
CA ASN A 41 -4.99 11.16 -19.91
C ASN A 41 -3.97 10.69 -20.96
N GLY A 42 -4.41 9.87 -21.91
CA GLY A 42 -3.80 9.76 -23.24
C GLY A 42 -2.43 9.09 -23.37
N GLN A 43 -1.88 8.44 -22.38
CA GLN A 43 -0.69 7.61 -22.57
C GLN A 43 -1.11 6.15 -22.73
N ASP A 44 -1.07 5.64 -23.97
CA ASP A 44 -1.19 4.23 -24.27
C ASP A 44 -0.08 3.47 -23.56
N VAL A 45 -0.42 2.81 -22.47
CA VAL A 45 0.49 1.88 -21.82
C VAL A 45 0.47 0.59 -22.62
N LEU A 46 1.26 0.57 -23.71
CA LEU A 46 1.48 -0.63 -24.51
C LEU A 46 2.31 -1.64 -23.70
N VAL A 47 1.67 -2.69 -23.23
CA VAL A 47 2.33 -3.91 -22.80
C VAL A 47 1.82 -5.04 -23.71
N ASN A 48 2.66 -5.43 -24.68
CA ASN A 48 2.58 -6.66 -25.47
C ASN A 48 1.31 -6.92 -26.31
N ASN A 49 0.72 -5.97 -27.00
CA ASN A 49 -0.38 -6.16 -27.96
C ASN A 49 -1.58 -7.04 -27.49
N LYS A 50 -1.68 -7.35 -26.20
CA LYS A 50 -2.66 -8.30 -25.67
C LYS A 50 -3.78 -7.67 -24.84
N TYR A 51 -3.77 -6.36 -24.65
CA TYR A 51 -4.85 -5.69 -23.94
C TYR A 51 -5.17 -4.32 -24.56
N LYS A 52 -6.40 -3.90 -24.37
CA LYS A 52 -6.90 -2.61 -24.84
C LYS A 52 -7.10 -1.67 -23.65
N VAL A 53 -6.42 -0.52 -23.67
CA VAL A 53 -6.70 0.57 -22.74
C VAL A 53 -7.76 1.46 -23.36
N ILE A 54 -8.83 1.72 -22.63
CA ILE A 54 -9.95 2.53 -23.09
C ILE A 54 -10.09 3.72 -22.18
N GLN A 55 -10.16 4.89 -22.79
CA GLN A 55 -10.51 6.13 -22.09
C GLN A 55 -12.02 6.33 -22.15
N PRO A 56 -12.65 6.71 -21.05
CA PRO A 56 -14.10 6.81 -20.97
C PRO A 56 -14.63 8.13 -21.54
N ILE A 57 -14.75 8.24 -22.86
CA ILE A 57 -15.65 9.27 -23.45
C ILE A 57 -17.10 8.83 -23.22
N SER A 58 -17.36 7.53 -23.24
CA SER A 58 -18.62 6.93 -22.80
C SER A 58 -18.36 5.52 -22.28
N ILE A 59 -17.97 5.40 -20.98
CA ILE A 59 -17.78 4.10 -20.32
C ILE A 59 -19.05 3.25 -20.45
N ILE A 60 -20.20 3.84 -20.25
CA ILE A 60 -21.49 3.14 -20.22
C ILE A 60 -21.81 2.53 -21.57
N ASP A 61 -21.63 3.26 -22.67
CA ASP A 61 -21.88 2.76 -24.02
C ASP A 61 -20.91 1.62 -24.37
N PHE A 62 -19.64 1.80 -24.02
CA PHE A 62 -18.63 0.75 -24.23
C PHE A 62 -18.97 -0.52 -23.43
N ILE A 63 -19.32 -0.39 -22.15
CA ILE A 63 -19.63 -1.53 -21.28
C ILE A 63 -20.91 -2.24 -21.71
N SER A 64 -21.88 -1.50 -22.27
CA SER A 64 -23.13 -2.09 -22.76
C SER A 64 -22.91 -3.17 -23.85
N THR A 65 -21.78 -3.10 -24.58
CA THR A 65 -21.40 -4.12 -25.58
C THR A 65 -21.13 -5.50 -24.97
N PHE A 66 -20.89 -5.59 -23.64
CA PHE A 66 -20.64 -6.83 -22.91
C PHE A 66 -21.86 -7.34 -22.13
N SER A 67 -23.05 -6.76 -22.33
CA SER A 67 -24.24 -7.04 -21.51
C SER A 67 -24.66 -8.52 -21.47
N GLU A 68 -24.41 -9.26 -22.52
CA GLU A 68 -24.73 -10.69 -22.63
C GLU A 68 -23.56 -11.61 -22.29
N GLU A 69 -22.38 -11.06 -22.03
CA GLU A 69 -21.19 -11.85 -21.78
C GLU A 69 -21.02 -12.20 -20.29
N LYS A 70 -20.48 -13.41 -20.03
CA LYS A 70 -19.98 -13.78 -18.70
C LYS A 70 -18.57 -13.25 -18.55
N CYS A 71 -18.38 -12.25 -17.69
CA CYS A 71 -17.09 -11.61 -17.46
C CYS A 71 -16.87 -11.29 -15.98
N VAL A 72 -15.64 -10.89 -15.64
CA VAL A 72 -15.28 -10.33 -14.33
C VAL A 72 -15.10 -8.83 -14.49
N VAL A 73 -15.73 -8.06 -13.62
CA VAL A 73 -15.52 -6.62 -13.48
C VAL A 73 -14.68 -6.38 -12.23
N PHE A 74 -13.45 -5.94 -12.41
CA PHE A 74 -12.52 -5.74 -11.30
C PHE A 74 -12.17 -4.25 -11.13
N PHE A 75 -12.65 -3.66 -10.05
CA PHE A 75 -12.34 -2.27 -9.68
C PHE A 75 -11.13 -2.23 -8.74
N ASN A 76 -10.03 -1.64 -9.20
CA ASN A 76 -8.80 -1.51 -8.43
C ASN A 76 -8.72 -0.21 -7.60
N SER A 77 -9.78 0.57 -7.52
CA SER A 77 -9.88 1.76 -6.66
C SER A 77 -11.31 2.21 -6.46
N GLY A 78 -11.54 3.02 -5.42
CA GLY A 78 -12.84 3.65 -5.15
C GLY A 78 -13.20 4.82 -6.08
N PHE A 79 -12.34 5.19 -7.02
CA PHE A 79 -12.62 6.23 -8.02
C PHE A 79 -13.89 5.94 -8.82
N TRP A 80 -14.18 4.64 -9.07
CA TRP A 80 -15.25 4.16 -9.92
C TRP A 80 -16.59 3.91 -9.20
N ILE A 81 -16.69 4.17 -7.89
CA ILE A 81 -17.87 3.85 -7.08
C ILE A 81 -19.15 4.47 -7.64
N GLU A 82 -19.10 5.66 -8.19
CA GLU A 82 -20.24 6.37 -8.79
C GLU A 82 -20.84 5.60 -9.98
N PHE A 83 -20.09 4.70 -10.62
CA PHE A 83 -20.52 3.89 -11.76
C PHE A 83 -20.97 2.48 -11.38
N PHE A 84 -20.74 2.03 -10.14
CA PHE A 84 -20.99 0.64 -9.75
C PHE A 84 -22.43 0.18 -10.04
N VAL A 85 -23.41 0.97 -9.66
CA VAL A 85 -24.83 0.62 -9.83
C VAL A 85 -25.20 0.52 -11.31
N GLN A 86 -24.78 1.49 -12.13
CA GLN A 86 -25.08 1.50 -13.56
C GLN A 86 -24.44 0.32 -14.28
N ILE A 87 -23.15 0.05 -13.99
CA ILE A 87 -22.44 -1.09 -14.60
C ILE A 87 -23.06 -2.40 -14.16
N LYS A 88 -23.46 -2.57 -12.89
CA LYS A 88 -24.13 -3.79 -12.39
C LYS A 88 -25.47 -4.04 -13.09
N GLN A 89 -26.23 -2.99 -13.38
CA GLN A 89 -27.51 -3.10 -14.09
C GLN A 89 -27.33 -3.53 -15.53
N LEU A 90 -26.24 -3.11 -16.19
CA LEU A 90 -25.90 -3.49 -17.57
C LEU A 90 -25.34 -4.91 -17.65
N LEU A 91 -24.44 -5.28 -16.77
CA LEU A 91 -23.70 -6.55 -16.83
C LEU A 91 -24.23 -7.57 -15.83
N LYS A 92 -25.47 -8.01 -16.00
CA LYS A 92 -26.16 -8.91 -15.05
C LYS A 92 -25.49 -10.28 -14.87
N LYS A 93 -24.71 -10.74 -15.85
CA LYS A 93 -24.00 -12.03 -15.83
C LYS A 93 -22.57 -11.93 -15.31
N ALA A 94 -22.09 -10.71 -14.99
CA ALA A 94 -20.74 -10.48 -14.53
C ALA A 94 -20.57 -10.68 -13.03
N ILE A 95 -19.37 -11.08 -12.62
CA ILE A 95 -18.92 -11.10 -11.22
C ILE A 95 -18.20 -9.79 -10.93
N PHE A 96 -18.62 -9.10 -9.88
CA PHE A 96 -18.13 -7.78 -9.51
C PHE A 96 -17.20 -7.87 -8.32
N ILE A 97 -15.94 -7.49 -8.51
CA ILE A 97 -14.91 -7.45 -7.49
C ILE A 97 -14.43 -6.02 -7.32
N TYR A 98 -14.38 -5.56 -6.10
CA TYR A 98 -13.81 -4.27 -5.75
C TYR A 98 -12.67 -4.44 -4.74
N ARG A 99 -11.48 -3.95 -5.09
CA ARG A 99 -10.33 -3.89 -4.20
C ARG A 99 -10.16 -2.47 -3.69
N THR A 100 -10.35 -2.29 -2.39
CA THR A 100 -10.12 -0.99 -1.75
C THR A 100 -8.64 -0.75 -1.47
N GLY A 101 -8.18 0.48 -1.71
CA GLY A 101 -6.88 0.97 -1.24
C GLY A 101 -6.87 1.31 0.25
N GLY A 102 -8.03 1.30 0.88
CA GLY A 102 -8.24 1.54 2.30
C GLY A 102 -8.63 2.98 2.64
N ASN A 103 -8.12 3.98 1.95
CA ASN A 103 -8.34 5.39 2.33
C ASN A 103 -9.64 6.00 1.80
N GLU A 104 -10.10 5.58 0.63
CA GLU A 104 -11.29 6.14 0.00
C GLU A 104 -12.58 5.83 0.74
N ILE A 105 -12.65 4.68 1.43
CA ILE A 105 -13.83 4.25 2.19
C ILE A 105 -13.61 4.43 3.70
N LEU A 106 -12.37 4.31 4.17
CA LEU A 106 -12.02 4.48 5.59
C LEU A 106 -12.13 5.93 6.09
N LYS A 107 -12.66 6.82 5.30
CA LYS A 107 -13.10 8.16 5.70
C LYS A 107 -14.35 8.10 6.60
N ALA A 108 -14.38 7.11 7.48
CA ALA A 108 -15.43 6.92 8.45
C ALA A 108 -14.87 7.02 9.86
N PRO A 109 -15.68 7.48 10.79
CA PRO A 109 -15.30 7.64 12.18
C PRO A 109 -14.89 6.31 12.82
N LEU A 110 -13.93 6.36 13.75
CA LEU A 110 -13.43 5.22 14.51
C LEU A 110 -14.42 4.64 15.52
N THR A 111 -15.49 5.32 15.84
CA THR A 111 -16.43 4.91 16.86
C THR A 111 -17.78 4.56 16.25
N GLN A 112 -18.36 3.46 16.70
CA GLN A 112 -19.66 2.97 16.24
C GLN A 112 -20.82 3.97 16.42
N ASN A 113 -20.64 5.03 17.21
CA ASN A 113 -21.67 5.98 17.58
C ASN A 113 -21.67 7.29 16.79
N ILE A 114 -20.78 7.45 15.79
CA ILE A 114 -20.76 8.61 14.93
C ILE A 114 -21.44 8.23 13.61
N PRO A 115 -22.59 8.84 13.27
CA PRO A 115 -23.28 8.53 12.03
C PRO A 115 -22.40 8.80 10.81
N LEU A 116 -22.64 8.09 9.73
CA LEU A 116 -22.04 8.37 8.42
C LEU A 116 -22.22 9.85 8.11
N HIS A 117 -21.11 10.58 7.98
CA HIS A 117 -21.11 12.04 8.04
C HIS A 117 -21.56 12.74 6.75
N SER A 118 -21.84 11.98 5.68
CA SER A 118 -22.37 12.57 4.46
C SER A 118 -23.31 11.60 3.72
N GLU A 119 -24.30 12.17 3.04
CA GLU A 119 -25.13 11.42 2.10
C GLU A 119 -24.31 10.67 1.05
N ARG A 120 -23.16 11.24 0.65
CA ARG A 120 -22.24 10.61 -0.28
C ARG A 120 -21.61 9.32 0.27
N GLN A 121 -21.23 9.29 1.54
CA GLN A 121 -20.72 8.06 2.17
C GLN A 121 -21.80 6.99 2.25
N LYS A 122 -23.02 7.36 2.61
CA LYS A 122 -24.16 6.46 2.60
C LYS A 122 -24.42 5.91 1.21
N TYR A 123 -24.43 6.77 0.20
CA TYR A 123 -24.56 6.35 -1.19
C TYR A 123 -23.48 5.35 -1.59
N TRP A 124 -22.22 5.58 -1.22
CA TRP A 124 -21.12 4.65 -1.53
C TRP A 124 -21.29 3.29 -0.87
N VAL A 125 -21.70 3.27 0.41
CA VAL A 125 -21.98 2.02 1.12
C VAL A 125 -23.13 1.25 0.44
N ASP A 126 -24.20 1.93 0.08
CA ASP A 126 -25.35 1.33 -0.56
C ASP A 126 -24.97 0.82 -1.96
N ALA A 127 -24.21 1.60 -2.75
CA ALA A 127 -23.75 1.22 -4.08
C ALA A 127 -22.84 -0.03 -4.03
N ILE A 128 -21.94 -0.10 -3.05
CA ILE A 128 -21.07 -1.27 -2.83
C ILE A 128 -21.91 -2.48 -2.43
N ASN A 129 -22.79 -2.34 -1.44
CA ASN A 129 -23.65 -3.44 -0.96
C ASN A 129 -24.61 -3.98 -2.00
N PHE A 130 -25.00 -3.15 -2.98
CA PHE A 130 -25.86 -3.54 -4.09
C PHE A 130 -25.09 -4.18 -5.22
N SER A 131 -23.92 -3.65 -5.57
CA SER A 131 -23.24 -3.97 -6.82
C SER A 131 -22.12 -4.99 -6.70
N ILE A 132 -21.45 -5.07 -5.56
CA ILE A 132 -20.22 -5.82 -5.40
C ILE A 132 -20.48 -7.21 -4.83
N ASP A 133 -20.02 -8.24 -5.54
CA ASP A 133 -20.10 -9.63 -5.09
C ASP A 133 -18.96 -9.95 -4.10
N TYR A 134 -17.74 -9.40 -4.35
CA TYR A 134 -16.59 -9.56 -3.46
C TYR A 134 -15.84 -8.24 -3.28
N LEU A 135 -15.73 -7.78 -2.04
CA LEU A 135 -14.92 -6.62 -1.66
C LEU A 135 -13.61 -7.10 -1.03
N ILE A 136 -12.51 -6.78 -1.67
CA ILE A 136 -11.18 -7.17 -1.19
C ILE A 136 -10.65 -6.13 -0.20
N SER A 137 -10.48 -6.56 1.04
CA SER A 137 -9.80 -5.85 2.11
C SER A 137 -8.36 -6.35 2.24
N ASN A 138 -7.43 -5.47 2.55
CA ASN A 138 -6.01 -5.82 2.67
C ASN A 138 -5.59 -6.28 4.08
N SER A 139 -6.48 -6.20 5.06
CA SER A 139 -6.22 -6.57 6.47
C SER A 139 -7.53 -6.82 7.23
N ASN A 140 -7.45 -7.50 8.38
CA ASN A 140 -8.58 -7.63 9.32
C ASN A 140 -9.03 -6.26 9.84
N PHE A 141 -8.07 -5.40 10.18
CA PHE A 141 -8.35 -4.02 10.59
C PHE A 141 -9.22 -3.30 9.55
N THR A 142 -8.84 -3.36 8.27
CA THR A 142 -9.61 -2.73 7.19
C THR A 142 -10.98 -3.39 7.02
N GLN A 143 -11.09 -4.72 7.14
CA GLN A 143 -12.37 -5.42 7.09
C GLN A 143 -13.33 -4.94 8.19
N GLU A 144 -12.85 -4.85 9.43
CA GLU A 144 -13.67 -4.39 10.55
C GLU A 144 -14.12 -2.94 10.35
N ARG A 145 -13.24 -2.09 9.86
CA ARG A 145 -13.57 -0.70 9.53
C ARG A 145 -14.66 -0.60 8.45
N LEU A 146 -14.56 -1.40 7.39
CA LEU A 146 -15.57 -1.47 6.34
C LEU A 146 -16.91 -1.97 6.88
N ALA A 147 -16.90 -2.98 7.74
CA ALA A 147 -18.11 -3.48 8.37
C ALA A 147 -18.76 -2.43 9.30
N CYS A 148 -17.96 -1.67 10.06
CA CYS A 148 -18.45 -0.55 10.87
C CYS A 148 -19.09 0.57 10.04
N LEU A 149 -18.69 0.73 8.77
CA LEU A 149 -19.31 1.64 7.81
C LEU A 149 -20.69 1.17 7.32
N GLY A 150 -21.06 -0.07 7.55
CA GLY A 150 -22.28 -0.68 7.04
C GLY A 150 -22.10 -1.53 5.79
N ILE A 151 -20.86 -1.82 5.38
CA ILE A 151 -20.60 -2.80 4.31
C ILE A 151 -20.94 -4.20 4.84
N LYS A 152 -21.68 -4.98 4.05
CA LYS A 152 -22.07 -6.35 4.40
C LYS A 152 -20.81 -7.24 4.59
N LYS A 153 -20.63 -7.79 5.79
CA LYS A 153 -19.43 -8.55 6.16
C LYS A 153 -19.21 -9.81 5.28
N ASN A 154 -20.29 -10.42 4.80
CA ASN A 154 -20.24 -11.63 3.97
C ASN A 154 -19.58 -11.40 2.59
N ILE A 155 -19.63 -10.19 2.03
CA ILE A 155 -18.98 -9.87 0.76
C ILE A 155 -17.51 -9.49 0.94
N ILE A 156 -17.06 -9.17 2.16
CA ILE A 156 -15.68 -8.75 2.41
C ILE A 156 -14.76 -9.97 2.50
N LYS A 157 -13.69 -9.97 1.71
CA LYS A 157 -12.65 -11.00 1.69
C LYS A 157 -11.31 -10.36 2.01
N ILE A 158 -10.53 -11.00 2.88
CA ILE A 158 -9.20 -10.49 3.26
C ILE A 158 -8.18 -11.10 2.33
N ILE A 159 -7.57 -10.26 1.51
CA ILE A 159 -6.42 -10.60 0.68
C ILE A 159 -5.42 -9.45 0.79
N SER A 160 -4.27 -9.73 1.37
CA SER A 160 -3.22 -8.74 1.62
C SER A 160 -2.68 -8.11 0.32
N GLY A 161 -1.87 -7.09 0.44
CA GLY A 161 -1.10 -6.57 -0.69
C GLY A 161 0.01 -7.53 -1.10
N GLY A 162 0.38 -7.48 -2.37
CA GLY A 162 1.43 -8.33 -2.94
C GLY A 162 2.78 -7.64 -3.05
N ILE A 163 3.83 -8.48 -3.13
CA ILE A 163 5.20 -8.11 -3.48
C ILE A 163 5.66 -8.89 -4.71
N SER A 164 6.61 -8.35 -5.46
CA SER A 164 7.24 -9.05 -6.58
C SER A 164 8.47 -9.81 -6.09
N LEU A 165 8.43 -11.14 -6.16
CA LEU A 165 9.57 -11.99 -5.79
C LEU A 165 10.81 -11.63 -6.61
N PHE A 166 10.63 -11.44 -7.92
CA PHE A 166 11.72 -11.06 -8.83
C PHE A 166 12.43 -9.77 -8.40
N GLU A 167 11.66 -8.73 -8.05
CA GLU A 167 12.25 -7.44 -7.65
C GLU A 167 12.88 -7.52 -6.24
N ILE A 168 12.35 -8.34 -5.34
CA ILE A 168 12.93 -8.61 -4.02
C ILE A 168 14.30 -9.29 -4.17
N GLU A 169 14.37 -10.40 -4.90
CA GLU A 169 15.64 -11.13 -5.09
C GLU A 169 16.69 -10.24 -5.81
N LYS A 170 16.28 -9.52 -6.85
CA LYS A 170 17.16 -8.58 -7.54
C LYS A 170 17.71 -7.48 -6.62
N ALA A 171 16.88 -6.95 -5.72
CA ALA A 171 17.33 -5.94 -4.75
C ALA A 171 18.35 -6.51 -3.75
N LEU A 172 18.21 -7.79 -3.36
CA LEU A 172 19.16 -8.49 -2.50
C LEU A 172 20.50 -8.75 -3.21
N GLU A 173 20.47 -9.22 -4.47
CA GLU A 173 21.67 -9.42 -5.30
C GLU A 173 22.48 -8.12 -5.46
N GLU A 174 21.80 -7.01 -5.64
CA GLU A 174 22.40 -5.69 -5.86
C GLU A 174 22.76 -4.96 -4.54
N LYS A 175 22.52 -5.55 -3.37
CA LYS A 175 22.73 -4.91 -2.05
C LYS A 175 24.13 -4.32 -1.86
N ILE A 176 25.16 -5.09 -2.16
CA ILE A 176 26.57 -4.66 -2.01
C ILE A 176 26.89 -3.52 -2.96
N GLN A 177 26.50 -3.64 -4.23
CA GLN A 177 26.70 -2.59 -5.23
C GLN A 177 25.96 -1.30 -4.88
N THR A 178 24.74 -1.43 -4.35
CA THR A 178 23.93 -0.27 -3.93
C THR A 178 24.63 0.47 -2.79
N ARG A 179 25.16 -0.22 -1.77
CA ARG A 179 25.95 0.41 -0.69
C ARG A 179 27.18 1.14 -1.21
N GLN A 180 27.93 0.51 -2.15
CA GLN A 180 29.09 1.11 -2.78
C GLN A 180 28.76 2.40 -3.54
N LYS A 181 27.68 2.36 -4.37
CA LYS A 181 27.24 3.52 -5.16
C LYS A 181 26.90 4.75 -4.32
N ILE A 182 26.36 4.54 -3.12
CA ILE A 182 25.99 5.65 -2.22
C ILE A 182 27.02 5.88 -1.09
N GLY A 183 28.22 5.29 -1.22
CA GLY A 183 29.34 5.53 -0.33
C GLY A 183 29.16 5.04 1.10
N ILE A 184 28.37 3.99 1.33
CA ILE A 184 28.12 3.43 2.67
C ILE A 184 29.03 2.21 2.93
N PRO A 185 29.95 2.28 3.89
CA PRO A 185 30.80 1.14 4.28
C PRO A 185 29.97 -0.07 4.72
N GLN A 186 30.45 -1.29 4.43
CA GLN A 186 29.74 -2.51 4.80
C GLN A 186 29.51 -2.66 6.32
N SER A 187 30.42 -2.13 7.13
CA SER A 187 30.33 -2.12 8.60
C SER A 187 29.35 -1.10 9.17
N GLN A 188 28.98 -0.06 8.40
CA GLN A 188 28.10 1.00 8.88
C GLN A 188 26.66 0.51 8.96
N LYS A 189 26.01 0.69 10.11
CA LYS A 189 24.58 0.42 10.26
C LYS A 189 23.75 1.46 9.54
N VAL A 190 22.67 1.01 8.89
CA VAL A 190 21.75 1.84 8.09
C VAL A 190 20.33 1.70 8.60
N ILE A 191 19.70 2.83 8.88
CA ILE A 191 18.29 2.95 9.22
C ILE A 191 17.58 3.53 8.01
N VAL A 192 16.52 2.85 7.54
CA VAL A 192 15.76 3.26 6.36
C VAL A 192 14.33 3.60 6.74
N CYS A 193 13.80 4.69 6.21
CA CYS A 193 12.40 5.06 6.27
C CYS A 193 11.90 5.37 4.86
N CYS A 194 10.85 4.69 4.40
CA CYS A 194 10.24 4.93 3.08
C CYS A 194 8.75 5.22 3.25
N CYS A 195 8.35 6.49 3.10
CA CYS A 195 6.95 6.88 3.23
C CYS A 195 6.67 8.23 2.54
N ARG A 196 5.39 8.52 2.35
CA ARG A 196 4.97 9.89 1.97
C ARG A 196 5.23 10.85 3.14
N PHE A 197 5.71 12.05 2.83
CA PHE A 197 5.93 13.11 3.83
C PHE A 197 4.62 13.87 4.09
N VAL A 198 3.71 13.22 4.82
CA VAL A 198 2.38 13.73 5.17
C VAL A 198 2.11 13.59 6.67
N PRO A 199 1.17 14.36 7.27
CA PRO A 199 1.02 14.47 8.73
C PRO A 199 0.89 13.13 9.46
N TYR A 200 0.06 12.20 9.01
CA TYR A 200 -0.15 10.94 9.72
C TYR A 200 1.08 9.99 9.73
N LYS A 201 2.11 10.29 8.92
CA LYS A 201 3.41 9.59 8.94
C LYS A 201 4.36 10.10 10.02
N ARG A 202 3.98 11.15 10.75
CA ARG A 202 4.71 11.72 11.90
C ARG A 202 6.20 11.91 11.63
N ILE A 203 6.53 12.60 10.54
CA ILE A 203 7.92 12.84 10.13
C ILE A 203 8.69 13.61 11.20
N ASP A 204 8.04 14.57 11.87
CA ASP A 204 8.55 15.32 13.01
C ASP A 204 8.94 14.41 14.18
N PHE A 205 8.10 13.45 14.54
CA PHE A 205 8.39 12.46 15.58
C PHE A 205 9.60 11.59 15.21
N LEU A 206 9.73 11.14 13.95
CA LEU A 206 10.90 10.41 13.49
C LEU A 206 12.18 11.25 13.62
N LEU A 207 12.16 12.50 13.14
CA LEU A 207 13.30 13.40 13.23
C LEU A 207 13.69 13.65 14.69
N ASN A 208 12.70 13.83 15.56
CA ASN A 208 12.95 13.97 17.00
C ASN A 208 13.52 12.68 17.61
N SER A 209 13.05 11.53 17.20
CA SER A 209 13.62 10.24 17.63
C SER A 209 15.07 10.09 17.21
N PHE A 210 15.41 10.50 15.98
CA PHE A 210 16.76 10.35 15.44
C PHE A 210 17.84 11.17 16.18
N GLN A 211 17.45 12.16 16.99
CA GLN A 211 18.41 12.85 17.90
C GLN A 211 19.01 11.93 18.95
N TYR A 212 18.32 10.85 19.29
CA TYR A 212 18.76 9.86 20.30
C TYR A 212 19.44 8.63 19.65
N ILE A 213 19.62 8.64 18.33
CA ILE A 213 20.30 7.59 17.58
C ILE A 213 21.79 7.93 17.47
N SER A 214 22.64 6.90 17.52
CA SER A 214 24.08 7.07 17.35
C SER A 214 24.43 7.75 16.02
N LYS A 215 25.27 8.78 16.08
CA LYS A 215 25.73 9.53 14.90
C LYS A 215 26.57 8.69 13.93
N PHE A 216 27.05 7.52 14.35
CA PHE A 216 27.76 6.57 13.49
C PHE A 216 26.82 5.83 12.52
N HIS A 217 25.53 5.80 12.81
CA HIS A 217 24.57 5.17 11.92
C HIS A 217 24.19 6.12 10.78
N LYS A 218 23.99 5.55 9.59
CA LYS A 218 23.44 6.28 8.45
C LYS A 218 21.93 6.20 8.47
N ILE A 219 21.27 7.32 8.31
CA ILE A 219 19.81 7.37 8.17
C ILE A 219 19.47 7.76 6.74
N ILE A 220 18.56 7.02 6.09
CA ILE A 220 18.10 7.29 4.74
C ILE A 220 16.58 7.40 4.77
N MET A 221 16.06 8.50 4.23
CA MET A 221 14.63 8.75 4.09
C MET A 221 14.26 8.86 2.62
N VAL A 222 13.33 8.01 2.19
CA VAL A 222 12.81 7.95 0.82
C VAL A 222 11.35 8.40 0.80
N GLY A 223 11.00 9.23 -0.15
CA GLY A 223 9.65 9.70 -0.37
C GLY A 223 9.55 11.20 -0.60
N GLU A 224 8.35 11.64 -0.85
CA GLU A 224 7.99 13.03 -1.10
C GLU A 224 6.68 13.40 -0.40
N GLY A 225 6.34 14.66 -0.38
CA GLY A 225 5.11 15.19 0.19
C GLY A 225 5.29 16.59 0.77
N ALA A 226 4.19 17.17 1.23
CA ALA A 226 4.13 18.55 1.70
C ALA A 226 5.12 18.87 2.84
N LEU A 227 5.48 17.86 3.65
CA LEU A 227 6.39 18.04 4.81
C LEU A 227 7.88 17.85 4.47
N LEU A 228 8.27 17.55 3.21
CA LEU A 228 9.66 17.24 2.88
C LEU A 228 10.61 18.44 3.10
N VAL A 229 10.19 19.63 2.70
CA VAL A 229 11.02 20.85 2.88
C VAL A 229 11.22 21.12 4.36
N GLN A 230 10.16 21.10 5.15
CA GLN A 230 10.21 21.27 6.60
C GLN A 230 11.08 20.18 7.27
N ALA A 231 10.97 18.93 6.84
CA ALA A 231 11.78 17.83 7.36
C ALA A 231 13.30 18.05 7.16
N LYS A 232 13.68 18.51 5.96
CA LYS A 232 15.09 18.86 5.66
C LYS A 232 15.61 20.01 6.54
N THR A 233 14.78 21.02 6.77
CA THR A 233 15.14 22.15 7.65
C THR A 233 15.36 21.68 9.08
N ILE A 234 14.41 20.93 9.65
CA ILE A 234 14.51 20.38 11.00
C ILE A 234 15.75 19.46 11.14
N ALA A 235 16.00 18.60 10.14
CA ALA A 235 17.17 17.73 10.17
C ALA A 235 18.48 18.50 10.20
N LYS A 236 18.59 19.59 9.43
CA LYS A 236 19.75 20.49 9.40
C LYS A 236 19.95 21.20 10.75
N GLU A 237 18.89 21.80 11.29
CA GLU A 237 18.91 22.52 12.56
C GLU A 237 19.33 21.62 13.73
N LYS A 238 18.94 20.35 13.69
CA LYS A 238 19.28 19.34 14.71
C LYS A 238 20.62 18.62 14.44
N GLY A 239 21.32 18.95 13.37
CA GLY A 239 22.58 18.30 12.99
C GLY A 239 22.46 16.80 12.73
N LEU A 240 21.32 16.34 12.19
CA LEU A 240 21.08 14.93 11.94
C LEU A 240 21.76 14.48 10.63
N ASN A 241 22.44 13.33 10.67
CA ASN A 241 23.05 12.73 9.48
C ASN A 241 22.03 11.93 8.66
N ILE A 242 21.10 12.64 8.03
CA ILE A 242 20.02 12.03 7.22
C ILE A 242 20.25 12.34 5.75
N GLU A 243 20.16 11.31 4.92
CA GLU A 243 20.09 11.44 3.47
C GLU A 243 18.65 11.36 2.99
N PHE A 244 18.17 12.43 2.34
CA PHE A 244 16.84 12.50 1.76
C PHE A 244 16.92 12.24 0.26
N LEU A 245 16.46 11.08 -0.19
CA LEU A 245 16.55 10.66 -1.61
C LEU A 245 15.36 11.12 -2.46
N GLY A 246 14.34 11.75 -1.84
CA GLY A 246 13.15 12.17 -2.56
C GLY A 246 12.33 10.97 -3.04
N ARG A 247 11.53 11.20 -4.08
CA ARG A 247 10.69 10.15 -4.71
C ARG A 247 11.56 9.21 -5.54
N LEU A 248 11.45 7.93 -5.29
CA LEU A 248 12.09 6.86 -6.05
C LEU A 248 11.04 5.92 -6.66
N SER A 249 11.38 5.25 -7.75
CA SER A 249 10.58 4.15 -8.27
C SER A 249 10.52 2.99 -7.26
N ASN A 250 9.53 2.11 -7.36
CA ASN A 250 9.42 0.95 -6.46
C ASN A 250 10.72 0.10 -6.48
N LYS A 251 11.27 -0.18 -7.67
CA LYS A 251 12.54 -0.93 -7.83
C LYS A 251 13.72 -0.27 -7.11
N GLN A 252 13.86 1.05 -7.22
CA GLN A 252 14.90 1.80 -6.52
C GLN A 252 14.66 1.81 -5.01
N THR A 253 13.40 1.95 -4.57
CA THR A 253 13.02 1.92 -3.16
C THR A 253 13.38 0.56 -2.53
N LEU A 254 13.10 -0.55 -3.21
CA LEU A 254 13.49 -1.89 -2.74
C LEU A 254 14.99 -2.03 -2.54
N LYS A 255 15.83 -1.50 -3.45
CA LYS A 255 17.29 -1.49 -3.31
C LYS A 255 17.75 -0.69 -2.09
N ILE A 256 17.09 0.44 -1.80
CA ILE A 256 17.40 1.22 -0.61
C ILE A 256 16.94 0.52 0.67
N ILE A 257 15.77 -0.12 0.68
CA ILE A 257 15.34 -0.92 1.84
C ILE A 257 16.31 -2.08 2.08
N ALA A 258 16.73 -2.79 1.02
CA ALA A 258 17.63 -3.95 1.12
C ALA A 258 18.97 -3.65 1.79
N ILE A 259 19.51 -2.44 1.65
CA ILE A 259 20.76 -2.05 2.32
C ILE A 259 20.57 -1.71 3.80
N GLY A 260 19.34 -1.57 4.28
CA GLY A 260 19.00 -1.27 5.67
C GLY A 260 19.34 -2.42 6.62
N ASN A 261 19.64 -2.06 7.86
CA ASN A 261 19.69 -2.96 9.00
C ASN A 261 18.37 -2.92 9.77
N VAL A 262 17.75 -1.72 9.83
CA VAL A 262 16.43 -1.50 10.40
C VAL A 262 15.62 -0.63 9.45
N TYR A 263 14.39 -1.01 9.22
CA TYR A 263 13.35 -0.19 8.60
C TYR A 263 12.49 0.42 9.70
N CYS A 264 12.24 1.73 9.67
CA CYS A 264 11.38 2.35 10.66
C CYS A 264 10.27 3.21 10.04
N GLN A 265 9.12 3.28 10.72
CA GLN A 265 7.99 4.12 10.36
C GLN A 265 7.19 4.48 11.62
N ALA A 266 6.78 5.74 11.75
CA ALA A 266 6.08 6.23 12.94
C ALA A 266 4.65 6.69 12.65
N SER A 267 3.94 6.01 11.74
CA SER A 267 2.55 6.35 11.41
C SER A 267 1.66 6.39 12.65
N THR A 268 0.61 7.19 12.59
CA THR A 268 -0.39 7.32 13.66
C THR A 268 -1.79 7.34 13.05
N ASP A 269 -2.78 7.13 13.90
CA ASP A 269 -4.16 7.40 13.58
C ASP A 269 -4.39 8.91 13.69
N LEU A 270 -4.61 9.58 12.58
CA LEU A 270 -4.79 11.03 12.50
C LEU A 270 -6.24 11.36 12.14
N LEU A 271 -6.94 12.03 13.05
CA LEU A 271 -8.22 12.64 12.77
C LEU A 271 -8.03 13.82 11.83
N VAL A 272 -8.76 13.81 10.71
CA VAL A 272 -8.76 14.89 9.72
C VAL A 272 -10.18 15.37 9.52
N SER A 273 -10.42 16.64 9.83
CA SER A 273 -11.70 17.30 9.56
C SER A 273 -11.65 17.97 8.19
N VAL A 274 -12.62 17.65 7.35
CA VAL A 274 -12.83 18.27 6.04
C VAL A 274 -14.28 18.72 5.91
N GLN A 275 -14.56 19.55 4.90
CA GLN A 275 -15.95 19.91 4.60
C GLN A 275 -16.74 18.63 4.30
N GLY A 276 -17.73 18.33 5.13
CA GLY A 276 -18.56 17.12 5.04
C GLY A 276 -18.22 16.00 6.02
N GLY A 277 -17.27 16.19 6.97
CA GLY A 277 -17.06 15.21 8.04
C GLY A 277 -15.63 15.07 8.56
N THR A 278 -15.49 14.25 9.57
CA THR A 278 -14.20 13.87 10.16
C THR A 278 -13.88 12.44 9.78
N TYR A 279 -12.67 12.17 9.33
CA TYR A 279 -12.19 10.84 9.01
C TYR A 279 -10.80 10.58 9.61
N ILE A 280 -10.38 9.33 9.61
CA ILE A 280 -9.08 8.95 10.15
C ILE A 280 -8.17 8.49 9.04
N HIS A 281 -7.03 9.16 8.94
CA HIS A 281 -5.88 8.61 8.23
C HIS A 281 -5.16 7.63 9.13
N THR A 282 -4.98 6.42 8.66
CA THR A 282 -4.30 5.34 9.39
C THR A 282 -3.52 4.44 8.42
N GLU A 283 -2.76 3.50 8.95
CA GLU A 283 -2.04 2.52 8.15
C GLU A 283 -2.93 1.31 7.85
N GLY A 284 -3.41 1.18 6.62
CA GLY A 284 -4.29 0.07 6.24
C GLY A 284 -3.60 -1.29 6.14
N MET A 285 -2.29 -1.30 5.85
CA MET A 285 -1.46 -2.50 5.80
C MET A 285 0.04 -2.17 5.90
N GLY A 286 0.51 -1.11 5.21
CA GLY A 286 1.93 -0.77 5.18
C GLY A 286 2.73 -1.63 4.19
N ARG A 287 2.52 -1.43 2.88
CA ARG A 287 3.22 -2.20 1.85
C ARG A 287 4.74 -2.20 1.99
N SER A 288 5.34 -1.06 2.35
CA SER A 288 6.78 -0.96 2.59
C SER A 288 7.27 -1.80 3.78
N LEU A 289 6.39 -2.15 4.73
CA LEU A 289 6.69 -3.09 5.80
C LEU A 289 6.80 -4.52 5.25
N LEU A 290 5.87 -4.94 4.37
CA LEU A 290 5.96 -6.23 3.69
C LEU A 290 7.24 -6.32 2.86
N GLU A 291 7.59 -5.25 2.14
CA GLU A 291 8.82 -5.17 1.35
C GLU A 291 10.07 -5.30 2.23
N ALA A 292 10.13 -4.60 3.37
CA ALA A 292 11.24 -4.68 4.31
C ALA A 292 11.39 -6.10 4.91
N MET A 293 10.28 -6.71 5.30
CA MET A 293 10.23 -8.05 5.84
C MET A 293 10.74 -9.09 4.82
N CYS A 294 10.28 -8.98 3.57
CA CYS A 294 10.71 -9.87 2.47
C CYS A 294 12.16 -9.64 2.04
N LEU A 295 12.73 -8.47 2.30
CA LEU A 295 14.16 -8.15 2.14
C LEU A 295 15.02 -8.56 3.35
N GLY A 296 14.43 -9.19 4.36
CA GLY A 296 15.14 -9.63 5.57
C GLY A 296 15.52 -8.52 6.54
N VAL A 297 14.95 -7.33 6.36
CA VAL A 297 15.25 -6.14 7.19
C VAL A 297 14.33 -6.12 8.40
N LYS A 298 14.88 -5.98 9.60
CA LYS A 298 14.11 -5.83 10.84
C LYS A 298 13.34 -4.52 10.86
N ILE A 299 12.18 -4.53 11.48
CA ILE A 299 11.22 -3.43 11.43
C ILE A 299 10.99 -2.84 12.83
N VAL A 300 10.95 -1.51 12.93
CA VAL A 300 10.49 -0.79 14.14
C VAL A 300 9.43 0.20 13.73
N VAL A 301 8.21 0.02 14.21
CA VAL A 301 7.08 0.84 13.81
C VAL A 301 6.18 1.21 14.99
N SER A 302 5.49 2.36 14.87
CA SER A 302 4.42 2.71 15.81
C SER A 302 3.21 1.79 15.59
N GLU A 303 2.58 1.39 16.67
CA GLU A 303 1.40 0.52 16.67
C GLU A 303 0.16 1.31 16.26
N CYS A 304 -0.17 1.32 14.96
CA CYS A 304 -1.37 1.96 14.41
C CYS A 304 -1.98 1.16 13.28
N GLY A 305 -3.28 1.28 13.10
CA GLY A 305 -3.99 0.60 12.02
C GLY A 305 -3.73 -0.91 12.00
N ALA A 306 -3.43 -1.44 10.81
CA ALA A 306 -3.20 -2.87 10.59
C ALA A 306 -1.74 -3.34 10.82
N VAL A 307 -0.86 -2.48 11.33
CA VAL A 307 0.58 -2.81 11.44
C VAL A 307 0.81 -4.01 12.35
N SER A 308 0.02 -4.17 13.41
CA SER A 308 0.09 -5.31 14.34
C SER A 308 -0.23 -6.67 13.70
N GLU A 309 -0.89 -6.68 12.54
CA GLU A 309 -1.15 -7.93 11.79
C GLU A 309 0.08 -8.43 11.00
N ILE A 310 1.09 -7.59 10.83
CA ILE A 310 2.29 -7.87 10.03
C ILE A 310 3.50 -8.12 10.92
N ILE A 311 3.62 -7.37 12.02
CA ILE A 311 4.82 -7.36 12.87
C ILE A 311 4.70 -8.41 13.97
N ASP A 312 5.70 -9.28 14.04
CA ASP A 312 5.91 -10.25 15.11
C ASP A 312 7.32 -10.07 15.76
N ASN A 313 7.61 -10.86 16.79
CA ASN A 313 8.90 -10.80 17.50
C ASN A 313 10.11 -11.23 16.65
N GLU A 314 9.88 -11.93 15.54
CA GLU A 314 10.94 -12.41 14.65
C GLU A 314 11.30 -11.38 13.58
N ASN A 315 10.33 -10.57 13.13
CA ASN A 315 10.56 -9.61 12.07
C ASN A 315 10.72 -8.17 12.54
N GLY A 316 10.27 -7.83 13.77
CA GLY A 316 10.38 -6.46 14.23
C GLY A 316 9.87 -6.18 15.63
N ALA A 317 9.53 -4.92 15.85
CA ALA A 317 8.98 -4.43 17.11
C ALA A 317 7.90 -3.38 16.87
N LEU A 318 6.81 -3.52 17.60
CA LEU A 318 5.76 -2.52 17.73
C LEU A 318 6.08 -1.57 18.88
N VAL A 319 5.94 -0.28 18.65
CA VAL A 319 6.08 0.75 19.69
C VAL A 319 4.70 1.39 19.90
N PRO A 320 4.11 1.28 21.09
CA PRO A 320 2.82 1.88 21.37
C PRO A 320 2.76 3.36 21.03
N LEU A 321 1.64 3.86 20.51
CA LEU A 321 1.46 5.26 20.08
C LEU A 321 1.65 6.28 21.22
N LYS A 322 1.44 5.86 22.48
CA LYS A 322 1.64 6.69 23.67
C LYS A 322 3.12 6.93 24.01
N GLU A 323 4.03 6.13 23.47
CA GLU A 323 5.44 6.24 23.76
C GLU A 323 6.07 7.46 23.08
N ASN A 324 7.10 8.01 23.72
CA ASN A 324 7.80 9.18 23.24
C ASN A 324 8.94 8.80 22.27
N GLU A 325 9.55 9.82 21.66
CA GLU A 325 10.62 9.69 20.67
C GLU A 325 11.86 8.98 21.21
N LYS A 326 12.18 9.17 22.49
CA LYS A 326 13.34 8.52 23.14
C LYS A 326 13.13 7.00 23.24
N ILE A 327 11.92 6.56 23.56
CA ILE A 327 11.57 5.11 23.62
C ILE A 327 11.62 4.52 22.22
N PHE A 328 11.09 5.22 21.21
CA PHE A 328 11.13 4.77 19.83
C PHE A 328 12.58 4.61 19.32
N ALA A 329 13.45 5.61 19.60
CA ALA A 329 14.87 5.55 19.28
C ALA A 329 15.59 4.40 20.00
N LYS A 330 15.32 4.21 21.29
CA LYS A 330 15.87 3.07 22.06
C LYS A 330 15.47 1.72 21.43
N GLN A 331 14.25 1.60 20.93
CA GLN A 331 13.82 0.37 20.25
C GLN A 331 14.56 0.18 18.91
N ILE A 332 14.82 1.24 18.14
CA ILE A 332 15.65 1.17 16.93
C ILE A 332 17.06 0.67 17.28
N GLU A 333 17.74 1.30 18.27
CA GLU A 333 19.09 0.92 18.70
C GLU A 333 19.14 -0.55 19.17
N LYS A 334 18.15 -0.99 19.95
CA LYS A 334 18.03 -2.39 20.37
C LYS A 334 17.89 -3.33 19.16
N THR A 335 17.09 -2.95 18.18
CA THR A 335 16.83 -3.78 17.00
C THR A 335 18.05 -3.84 16.07
N LEU A 336 18.88 -2.79 16.00
CA LEU A 336 20.13 -2.77 15.23
C LEU A 336 21.18 -3.79 15.75
N LEU A 337 21.06 -4.23 17.00
CA LEU A 337 21.91 -5.27 17.58
C LEU A 337 21.46 -6.69 17.27
N LEU A 338 20.22 -6.86 16.81
CA LEU A 338 19.67 -8.17 16.47
C LEU A 338 20.19 -8.64 15.09
N PRO A 339 20.27 -9.95 14.86
CA PRO A 339 20.54 -10.48 13.53
C PRO A 339 19.40 -10.10 12.56
N PRO A 340 19.66 -10.09 11.24
CA PRO A 340 18.61 -9.92 10.25
C PRO A 340 17.56 -11.04 10.39
N ILE A 341 16.42 -10.87 9.73
CA ILE A 341 15.39 -11.94 9.66
C ILE A 341 16.02 -13.19 9.04
N ALA A 342 15.82 -14.33 9.69
CA ALA A 342 16.37 -15.61 9.23
C ALA A 342 15.88 -15.92 7.80
N GLU A 343 16.77 -16.46 6.97
CA GLU A 343 16.51 -16.72 5.54
C GLU A 343 15.26 -17.58 5.30
N GLN A 344 15.07 -18.62 6.11
CA GLN A 344 13.89 -19.47 6.03
C GLN A 344 12.59 -18.68 6.29
N LYS A 345 12.60 -17.80 7.29
CA LYS A 345 11.44 -16.98 7.64
C LYS A 345 11.18 -15.91 6.56
N ARG A 346 12.24 -15.28 6.06
CA ARG A 346 12.16 -14.35 4.93
C ARG A 346 11.48 -14.98 3.72
N LYS A 347 11.91 -16.21 3.33
CA LYS A 347 11.31 -16.96 2.22
C LYS A 347 9.83 -17.26 2.46
N ALA A 348 9.46 -17.65 3.68
CA ALA A 348 8.06 -17.89 4.04
C ALA A 348 7.20 -16.61 3.87
N TYR A 349 7.71 -15.45 4.29
CA TYR A 349 7.03 -14.17 4.04
C TYR A 349 6.91 -13.86 2.55
N CYS A 350 8.00 -14.05 1.79
CA CYS A 350 7.99 -13.87 0.34
C CYS A 350 6.94 -14.74 -0.34
N GLU A 351 6.85 -16.00 0.04
CA GLU A 351 5.84 -16.93 -0.48
C GLU A 351 4.42 -16.50 -0.10
N GLN A 352 4.21 -16.12 1.16
CA GLN A 352 2.91 -15.68 1.67
C GLN A 352 2.38 -14.45 0.94
N TYR A 353 3.25 -13.48 0.65
CA TYR A 353 2.88 -12.18 0.09
C TYR A 353 3.23 -12.00 -1.39
N SER A 354 3.61 -13.06 -2.10
CA SER A 354 3.89 -12.97 -3.54
C SER A 354 2.64 -12.56 -4.34
N PHE A 355 2.82 -11.76 -5.39
CA PHE A 355 1.72 -11.42 -6.29
C PHE A 355 1.11 -12.66 -6.92
N GLU A 356 1.91 -13.69 -7.22
CA GLU A 356 1.45 -14.95 -7.77
C GLU A 356 0.42 -15.61 -6.84
N ARG A 357 0.72 -15.71 -5.55
CA ARG A 357 -0.20 -16.25 -4.55
C ARG A 357 -1.46 -15.39 -4.37
N ILE A 358 -1.30 -14.07 -4.35
CA ILE A 358 -2.42 -13.12 -4.24
C ILE A 358 -3.38 -13.29 -5.43
N PHE A 359 -2.86 -13.40 -6.65
CA PHE A 359 -3.69 -13.53 -7.84
C PHE A 359 -4.35 -14.90 -7.97
N GLN A 360 -3.73 -15.96 -7.44
CA GLN A 360 -4.38 -17.27 -7.28
C GLN A 360 -5.61 -17.18 -6.36
N GLN A 361 -5.53 -16.39 -5.27
CA GLN A 361 -6.68 -16.18 -4.39
C GLN A 361 -7.81 -15.42 -5.10
N TYR A 362 -7.48 -14.46 -5.97
CA TYR A 362 -8.52 -13.78 -6.77
C TYR A 362 -9.23 -14.73 -7.71
N ARG A 363 -8.53 -15.69 -8.33
CA ARG A 363 -9.13 -16.66 -9.26
C ARG A 363 -10.24 -17.50 -8.64
N ILE A 364 -10.22 -17.72 -7.33
CA ILE A 364 -11.27 -18.47 -6.62
C ILE A 364 -12.64 -17.79 -6.78
N PHE A 365 -12.69 -16.48 -7.00
CA PHE A 365 -13.94 -15.74 -7.09
C PHE A 365 -14.60 -15.82 -8.45
N TRP A 366 -13.92 -16.26 -9.50
CA TRP A 366 -14.48 -16.34 -10.85
C TRP A 366 -14.27 -17.69 -11.55
N GLN A 367 -13.89 -18.73 -10.80
CA GLN A 367 -13.99 -20.11 -11.22
C GLN A 367 -15.40 -20.63 -10.91
#